data_07f42e363917950866ecf7571ded7133
#
_entry.id   07f42e363917950866ecf7571ded7133
#
_cell.length_a   1.000
_cell.length_b   1.000
_cell.length_c   1.000
_cell.angle_alpha   90.00
_cell.angle_beta   90.00
_cell.angle_gamma   90.00
#
_symmetry.space_group_name_H-M   'P 1'
#
loop_
_entity.id
_entity.type
_entity.pdbx_description
1 polymer ?
#
loop_
_entity_poly.entity_id
_entity_poly.type
_entity_poly.pdbx_seq_one_letter_code
_entity_poly.pdbx_strand_id
1 'polypeptide(L)'
;MRERLAIGFLLIAASLLLLLNLGNQYLWQDEAQTALIATTVLKHGVPLGYDGKNYFSQQSGAEYGKNYIWRWHTWFPFYLLAAFFAAFGKSTFVARFPFALFGIATIILTYYAGKQLWGTRRAGFLSAAALLVTVPFFLLARQCRLYSPAMFFSLFGLYAYIGATESRKHSLLLFCISAILLFHTFYVYYASLLATVVVHSLIFRRSYVRRILKAAGLTLAVNLPWIAWLSGMKYADKYGSNLLNIPLAFGQTKHFLYLLSKYVVPWWLFLLPLLAWAINSFRRRRISTPDVKIASNTCLMLFFAFFTIAMIALSSPAPFFRYVAPLVPVCTLFIGLMLESIARLHPAIALAGLAVIGITGQLPDYLYEITHDYDGPIEGIVKYLKENAKPDDIVAVTYEDLPIKFYTNLRVVGGLTGEDLKPALNADWVIIRKYIVSKLAFENTRYFEQNIPWEKYERIPLLGYPDIEFENREG
;
A
#
# COMPACT_ATOMS: atom_id res chain seq x y z
N MET A 1 -9.44 4.17 31.05
CA MET A 1 -8.60 5.20 30.40
C MET A 1 -9.51 6.26 29.79
N ARG A 2 -9.28 7.55 29.99
CA ARG A 2 -10.06 8.63 29.36
C ARG A 2 -9.81 8.57 27.83
N GLU A 3 -10.85 8.73 27.01
CA GLU A 3 -10.77 8.58 25.54
C GLU A 3 -9.69 9.48 24.93
N ARG A 4 -9.58 10.72 25.41
CA ARG A 4 -8.55 11.68 24.96
C ARG A 4 -7.12 11.18 25.17
N LEU A 5 -6.86 10.53 26.32
CA LEU A 5 -5.53 9.95 26.62
C LEU A 5 -5.22 8.77 25.70
N ALA A 6 -6.22 7.93 25.40
CA ALA A 6 -6.04 6.84 24.45
C ALA A 6 -5.68 7.33 23.05
N ILE A 7 -6.42 8.33 22.55
CA ILE A 7 -6.15 8.93 21.23
C ILE A 7 -4.80 9.64 21.21
N GLY A 8 -4.45 10.38 22.28
CA GLY A 8 -3.15 11.04 22.41
C GLY A 8 -2.00 10.04 22.36
N PHE A 9 -2.10 8.92 23.08
CA PHE A 9 -1.11 7.84 23.04
C PHE A 9 -0.98 7.24 21.64
N LEU A 10 -2.12 6.89 20.98
CA LEU A 10 -2.12 6.33 19.64
C LEU A 10 -1.49 7.30 18.63
N LEU A 11 -1.80 8.60 18.74
CA LEU A 11 -1.25 9.63 17.86
C LEU A 11 0.26 9.77 18.02
N ILE A 12 0.76 9.84 19.27
CA ILE A 12 2.20 9.94 19.54
C ILE A 12 2.93 8.68 19.04
N ALA A 13 2.44 7.49 19.40
CA ALA A 13 3.07 6.24 18.98
C ALA A 13 3.06 6.08 17.45
N ALA A 14 1.93 6.39 16.79
CA ALA A 14 1.83 6.37 15.34
C ALA A 14 2.81 7.35 14.67
N SER A 15 2.91 8.58 15.22
CA SER A 15 3.83 9.59 14.67
C SER A 15 5.28 9.16 14.81
N LEU A 16 5.68 8.63 15.97
CA LEU A 16 7.03 8.12 16.16
C LEU A 16 7.35 6.97 15.19
N LEU A 17 6.48 5.96 15.10
CA LEU A 17 6.72 4.79 14.24
C LEU A 17 6.69 5.11 12.74
N LEU A 18 5.93 6.10 12.32
CA LEU A 18 5.77 6.44 10.90
C LEU A 18 6.71 7.56 10.42
N LEU A 19 7.12 8.48 11.29
CA LEU A 19 7.89 9.66 10.86
C LEU A 19 9.37 9.61 11.23
N LEU A 20 9.76 8.78 12.22
CA LEU A 20 11.18 8.67 12.60
C LEU A 20 11.99 8.13 11.43
N ASN A 21 13.09 8.82 11.09
CA ASN A 21 13.97 8.49 9.96
C ASN A 21 13.25 8.18 8.63
N LEU A 22 12.12 8.85 8.35
CA LEU A 22 11.32 8.62 7.16
C LEU A 22 12.06 8.90 5.84
N GLY A 23 13.05 9.78 5.87
CA GLY A 23 13.88 10.16 4.72
C GLY A 23 15.22 9.45 4.62
N ASN A 24 15.55 8.54 5.53
CA ASN A 24 16.88 7.95 5.67
C ASN A 24 17.30 7.10 4.46
N GLN A 25 16.45 6.17 4.04
CA GLN A 25 16.70 5.34 2.87
C GLN A 25 16.16 6.01 1.61
N TYR A 26 16.87 5.88 0.50
CA TYR A 26 16.41 6.41 -0.79
C TYR A 26 15.10 5.73 -1.25
N LEU A 27 14.39 6.41 -2.14
CA LEU A 27 13.18 5.86 -2.76
C LEU A 27 13.57 4.65 -3.61
N TRP A 28 12.91 3.52 -3.37
CA TRP A 28 13.07 2.36 -4.25
C TRP A 28 12.31 2.55 -5.57
N GLN A 29 12.48 1.62 -6.51
CA GLN A 29 12.02 1.71 -7.89
C GLN A 29 10.58 2.25 -8.05
N ASP A 30 9.60 1.67 -7.34
CA ASP A 30 8.19 2.07 -7.44
C ASP A 30 7.91 3.45 -6.79
N GLU A 31 8.56 3.77 -5.68
CA GLU A 31 8.43 5.06 -5.03
C GLU A 31 8.99 6.18 -5.92
N ALA A 32 10.19 5.93 -6.49
CA ALA A 32 10.83 6.87 -7.40
C ALA A 32 9.97 7.11 -8.65
N GLN A 33 9.27 6.09 -9.17
CA GLN A 33 8.28 6.26 -10.23
C GLN A 33 7.19 7.25 -9.84
N THR A 34 6.57 7.06 -8.67
CA THR A 34 5.52 7.96 -8.17
C THR A 34 6.05 9.39 -8.04
N ALA A 35 7.26 9.54 -7.49
CA ALA A 35 7.89 10.84 -7.28
C ALA A 35 8.25 11.56 -8.61
N LEU A 36 8.80 10.83 -9.57
CA LEU A 36 9.12 11.37 -10.91
C LEU A 36 7.84 11.80 -11.65
N ILE A 37 6.81 10.98 -11.65
CA ILE A 37 5.53 11.34 -12.28
C ILE A 37 4.89 12.55 -11.56
N ALA A 38 4.97 12.63 -10.24
CA ALA A 38 4.51 13.83 -9.51
C ALA A 38 5.27 15.09 -9.91
N THR A 39 6.57 14.99 -10.28
CA THR A 39 7.29 16.15 -10.81
C THR A 39 6.80 16.59 -12.18
N THR A 40 6.29 15.69 -13.01
CA THR A 40 5.69 16.08 -14.29
C THR A 40 4.35 16.78 -14.08
N VAL A 41 3.59 16.42 -13.04
CA VAL A 41 2.37 17.15 -12.65
C VAL A 41 2.70 18.60 -12.31
N LEU A 42 3.79 18.87 -11.59
CA LEU A 42 4.23 20.24 -11.27
C LEU A 42 4.57 21.05 -12.51
N LYS A 43 5.18 20.42 -13.52
CA LYS A 43 5.63 21.10 -14.74
C LYS A 43 4.51 21.27 -15.77
N HIS A 44 3.64 20.29 -15.90
CA HIS A 44 2.70 20.16 -17.03
C HIS A 44 1.23 20.09 -16.61
N GLY A 45 0.94 20.05 -15.31
CA GLY A 45 -0.43 19.91 -14.78
C GLY A 45 -1.02 18.50 -14.91
N VAL A 46 -0.34 17.57 -15.59
CA VAL A 46 -0.79 16.18 -15.82
C VAL A 46 0.37 15.20 -15.59
N PRO A 47 0.08 13.97 -15.11
CA PRO A 47 1.10 12.96 -14.91
C PRO A 47 1.57 12.39 -16.26
N LEU A 48 2.87 12.49 -16.52
CA LEU A 48 3.52 11.98 -17.73
C LEU A 48 4.53 10.88 -17.39
N GLY A 49 4.63 9.88 -18.25
CA GLY A 49 5.65 8.81 -18.18
C GLY A 49 6.99 9.18 -18.83
N TYR A 50 7.15 10.44 -19.26
CA TYR A 50 8.36 11.00 -19.86
C TYR A 50 8.47 12.50 -19.55
N ASP A 51 9.66 12.99 -19.22
CA ASP A 51 9.87 14.40 -18.83
C ASP A 51 10.63 15.25 -19.85
N GLY A 52 10.87 14.69 -21.04
CA GLY A 52 11.72 15.29 -22.09
C GLY A 52 13.13 14.71 -22.11
N LYS A 53 13.61 14.07 -21.04
CA LYS A 53 14.93 13.48 -20.89
C LYS A 53 14.86 11.97 -20.58
N ASN A 54 13.99 11.56 -19.65
CA ASN A 54 13.93 10.21 -19.10
C ASN A 54 12.52 9.62 -19.20
N TYR A 55 12.43 8.32 -19.50
CA TYR A 55 11.21 7.53 -19.40
C TYR A 55 11.03 6.96 -17.98
N PHE A 56 9.77 6.85 -17.53
CA PHE A 56 9.42 6.39 -16.17
C PHE A 56 8.62 5.09 -16.14
N SER A 57 8.59 4.36 -17.25
CA SER A 57 7.90 3.08 -17.36
C SER A 57 8.62 1.98 -16.58
N GLN A 58 7.84 1.05 -16.05
CA GLN A 58 8.29 -0.25 -15.54
C GLN A 58 7.63 -1.42 -16.29
N GLN A 59 6.85 -1.11 -17.34
CA GLN A 59 6.10 -2.09 -18.12
C GLN A 59 6.32 -1.90 -19.62
N SER A 60 7.54 -1.53 -20.01
CA SER A 60 7.93 -1.33 -21.41
C SER A 60 7.04 -0.31 -22.14
N GLY A 61 6.69 0.80 -21.47
CA GLY A 61 5.86 1.85 -22.04
C GLY A 61 4.36 1.55 -22.09
N ALA A 62 3.90 0.44 -21.50
CA ALA A 62 2.47 0.10 -21.49
C ALA A 62 1.63 1.04 -20.58
N GLU A 63 2.27 1.76 -19.66
CA GLU A 63 1.60 2.61 -18.69
C GLU A 63 1.08 3.94 -19.24
N TYR A 64 1.49 4.33 -20.45
CA TYR A 64 1.09 5.60 -21.07
C TYR A 64 0.81 5.46 -22.57
N GLY A 65 0.05 6.43 -23.10
CA GLY A 65 -0.24 6.50 -24.54
C GLY A 65 0.86 7.23 -25.34
N LYS A 66 0.61 7.53 -26.65
CA LYS A 66 1.53 8.23 -27.54
C LYS A 66 1.95 9.62 -27.05
N ASN A 67 1.11 10.29 -26.22
CA ASN A 67 1.38 11.60 -25.61
C ASN A 67 2.01 11.49 -24.22
N TYR A 68 2.49 10.30 -23.83
CA TYR A 68 3.07 9.99 -22.53
C TYR A 68 2.16 10.21 -21.32
N ILE A 69 0.87 10.56 -21.48
CA ILE A 69 -0.06 10.70 -20.36
C ILE A 69 -0.24 9.35 -19.67
N TRP A 70 -0.03 9.36 -18.36
CA TRP A 70 -0.10 8.18 -17.53
C TRP A 70 -1.52 7.60 -17.45
N ARG A 71 -1.69 6.32 -17.72
CA ARG A 71 -2.97 5.62 -17.77
C ARG A 71 -3.01 4.31 -16.99
N TRP A 72 -1.92 3.91 -16.33
CA TRP A 72 -1.82 2.61 -15.67
C TRP A 72 -2.73 2.52 -14.45
N HIS A 73 -2.82 3.58 -13.67
CA HIS A 73 -3.74 3.75 -12.56
C HIS A 73 -4.14 5.21 -12.40
N THR A 74 -5.09 5.45 -11.51
CA THR A 74 -5.66 6.78 -11.26
C THR A 74 -4.67 7.71 -10.55
N TRP A 75 -4.96 9.02 -10.51
CA TRP A 75 -3.96 10.07 -10.35
C TRP A 75 -3.85 10.68 -8.96
N PHE A 76 -4.70 10.30 -7.99
CA PHE A 76 -4.70 10.90 -6.65
C PHE A 76 -3.31 10.91 -5.99
N PRO A 77 -2.53 9.81 -5.98
CA PRO A 77 -1.21 9.80 -5.35
C PRO A 77 -0.23 10.81 -5.98
N PHE A 78 -0.31 11.01 -7.30
CA PHE A 78 0.58 11.94 -8.00
C PHE A 78 0.27 13.40 -7.68
N TYR A 79 -1.03 13.79 -7.68
CA TYR A 79 -1.44 15.14 -7.31
C TYR A 79 -1.20 15.45 -5.84
N LEU A 80 -1.46 14.47 -4.95
CA LEU A 80 -1.14 14.58 -3.54
C LEU A 80 0.34 14.91 -3.36
N LEU A 81 1.22 14.12 -3.98
CA LEU A 81 2.65 14.31 -3.85
C LEU A 81 3.15 15.59 -4.53
N ALA A 82 2.60 15.92 -5.69
CA ALA A 82 2.93 17.18 -6.38
C ALA A 82 2.63 18.41 -5.51
N ALA A 83 1.51 18.42 -4.79
CA ALA A 83 1.18 19.50 -3.86
C ALA A 83 2.20 19.63 -2.72
N PHE A 84 2.68 18.49 -2.17
CA PHE A 84 3.73 18.51 -1.15
C PHE A 84 5.09 18.93 -1.70
N PHE A 85 5.46 18.50 -2.90
CA PHE A 85 6.67 18.96 -3.55
C PHE A 85 6.63 20.46 -3.89
N ALA A 86 5.47 20.99 -4.25
CA ALA A 86 5.28 22.43 -4.45
C ALA A 86 5.49 23.23 -3.16
N ALA A 87 5.02 22.72 -2.03
CA ALA A 87 5.05 23.42 -0.75
C ALA A 87 6.39 23.28 -0.01
N PHE A 88 7.05 22.11 -0.09
CA PHE A 88 8.19 21.76 0.77
C PHE A 88 9.45 21.37 -0.02
N GLY A 89 9.41 21.40 -1.34
CA GLY A 89 10.52 20.96 -2.18
C GLY A 89 10.62 19.43 -2.30
N LYS A 90 11.59 18.99 -3.12
CA LYS A 90 11.80 17.57 -3.43
C LYS A 90 12.83 16.97 -2.48
N SER A 91 12.43 15.98 -1.70
CA SER A 91 13.31 15.13 -0.89
C SER A 91 12.64 13.79 -0.63
N THR A 92 13.40 12.81 -0.15
CA THR A 92 12.88 11.50 0.25
C THR A 92 11.83 11.63 1.36
N PHE A 93 12.12 12.47 2.37
CA PHE A 93 11.18 12.73 3.47
C PHE A 93 9.86 13.31 2.94
N VAL A 94 9.92 14.35 2.13
CA VAL A 94 8.72 15.00 1.58
C VAL A 94 7.94 14.06 0.67
N ALA A 95 8.63 13.17 -0.07
CA ALA A 95 7.97 12.17 -0.90
C ALA A 95 7.11 11.19 -0.08
N ARG A 96 7.58 10.76 1.08
CA ARG A 96 6.88 9.79 1.95
C ARG A 96 5.91 10.43 2.93
N PHE A 97 6.15 11.68 3.31
CA PHE A 97 5.42 12.36 4.38
C PHE A 97 3.89 12.38 4.22
N PRO A 98 3.29 12.76 3.06
CA PRO A 98 1.84 12.75 2.90
C PRO A 98 1.24 11.35 3.06
N PHE A 99 1.95 10.31 2.67
CA PHE A 99 1.51 8.92 2.79
C PHE A 99 1.59 8.44 4.24
N ALA A 100 2.64 8.82 4.99
CA ALA A 100 2.75 8.57 6.42
C ALA A 100 1.63 9.24 7.21
N LEU A 101 1.19 10.45 6.82
CA LEU A 101 0.02 11.11 7.43
C LEU A 101 -1.28 10.31 7.24
N PHE A 102 -1.50 9.70 6.06
CA PHE A 102 -2.60 8.75 5.86
C PHE A 102 -2.47 7.51 6.75
N GLY A 103 -1.24 7.04 6.98
CA GLY A 103 -0.97 5.97 7.94
C GLY A 103 -1.40 6.35 9.37
N ILE A 104 -0.98 7.52 9.86
CA ILE A 104 -1.39 8.04 11.18
C ILE A 104 -2.93 8.14 11.26
N ALA A 105 -3.55 8.73 10.25
CA ALA A 105 -5.00 8.85 10.16
C ALA A 105 -5.71 7.49 10.17
N THR A 106 -5.12 6.47 9.54
CA THR A 106 -5.67 5.10 9.53
C THR A 106 -5.66 4.47 10.91
N ILE A 107 -4.62 4.67 11.72
CA ILE A 107 -4.56 4.16 13.10
C ILE A 107 -5.67 4.79 13.94
N ILE A 108 -5.84 6.11 13.87
CA ILE A 108 -6.90 6.81 14.58
C ILE A 108 -8.29 6.39 14.10
N LEU A 109 -8.46 6.24 12.79
CA LEU A 109 -9.70 5.75 12.20
C LEU A 109 -10.01 4.31 12.63
N THR A 110 -9.00 3.44 12.76
CA THR A 110 -9.14 2.06 13.26
C THR A 110 -9.68 2.04 14.71
N TYR A 111 -9.25 2.98 15.55
CA TYR A 111 -9.84 3.16 16.89
C TYR A 111 -11.35 3.46 16.81
N TYR A 112 -11.74 4.44 16.00
CA TYR A 112 -13.15 4.83 15.86
C TYR A 112 -13.99 3.74 15.20
N ALA A 113 -13.45 3.08 14.16
CA ALA A 113 -14.09 1.96 13.47
C ALA A 113 -14.29 0.77 14.42
N GLY A 114 -13.27 0.36 15.18
CA GLY A 114 -13.37 -0.72 16.14
C GLY A 114 -14.37 -0.40 17.27
N LYS A 115 -14.39 0.85 17.78
CA LYS A 115 -15.38 1.32 18.75
C LYS A 115 -16.80 1.25 18.20
N GLN A 116 -17.02 1.62 16.94
CA GLN A 116 -18.33 1.61 16.29
C GLN A 116 -18.80 0.19 15.98
N LEU A 117 -17.90 -0.65 15.46
CA LEU A 117 -18.20 -2.04 15.05
C LEU A 117 -18.50 -2.93 16.26
N TRP A 118 -17.68 -2.84 17.29
CA TRP A 118 -17.69 -3.76 18.43
C TRP A 118 -18.36 -3.17 19.68
N GLY A 119 -18.76 -1.91 19.63
CA GLY A 119 -19.57 -1.25 20.69
C GLY A 119 -18.80 -0.81 21.93
N THR A 120 -17.48 -1.05 22.02
CA THR A 120 -16.68 -0.68 23.21
C THR A 120 -15.45 0.14 22.86
N ARG A 121 -15.07 1.09 23.73
CA ARG A 121 -13.83 1.86 23.60
C ARG A 121 -12.59 0.99 23.70
N ARG A 122 -12.68 -0.11 24.49
CA ARG A 122 -11.59 -1.06 24.67
C ARG A 122 -11.30 -1.82 23.38
N ALA A 123 -12.34 -2.32 22.71
CA ALA A 123 -12.18 -3.00 21.42
C ALA A 123 -11.60 -2.06 20.37
N GLY A 124 -12.05 -0.80 20.32
CA GLY A 124 -11.45 0.22 19.45
C GLY A 124 -9.96 0.45 19.73
N PHE A 125 -9.58 0.56 21.00
CA PHE A 125 -8.19 0.72 21.42
C PHE A 125 -7.34 -0.50 21.05
N LEU A 126 -7.83 -1.72 21.34
CA LEU A 126 -7.12 -2.96 21.01
C LEU A 126 -6.96 -3.16 19.51
N SER A 127 -7.95 -2.76 18.69
CA SER A 127 -7.84 -2.78 17.23
C SER A 127 -6.73 -1.84 16.73
N ALA A 128 -6.70 -0.60 17.23
CA ALA A 128 -5.67 0.36 16.85
C ALA A 128 -4.28 -0.03 17.39
N ALA A 129 -4.22 -0.58 18.61
CA ALA A 129 -2.99 -1.09 19.20
C ALA A 129 -2.45 -2.32 18.43
N ALA A 130 -3.34 -3.19 17.95
CA ALA A 130 -2.95 -4.29 17.06
C ALA A 130 -2.33 -3.76 15.76
N LEU A 131 -2.89 -2.69 15.18
CA LEU A 131 -2.31 -2.05 14.00
C LEU A 131 -0.94 -1.41 14.29
N LEU A 132 -0.75 -0.84 15.50
CA LEU A 132 0.53 -0.29 15.98
C LEU A 132 1.64 -1.33 16.18
N VAL A 133 1.33 -2.62 16.25
CA VAL A 133 2.33 -3.68 16.33
C VAL A 133 2.43 -4.51 15.05
N THR A 134 1.70 -4.13 14.00
CA THR A 134 1.68 -4.83 12.70
C THR A 134 2.68 -4.19 11.75
N VAL A 135 3.88 -4.78 11.63
CA VAL A 135 5.00 -4.24 10.83
C VAL A 135 4.64 -4.03 9.36
N PRO A 136 3.95 -4.95 8.64
CA PRO A 136 3.56 -4.72 7.26
C PRO A 136 2.74 -3.45 7.03
N PHE A 137 1.96 -3.02 8.04
CA PHE A 137 1.26 -1.74 7.96
C PHE A 137 2.24 -0.57 7.83
N PHE A 138 3.29 -0.53 8.65
CA PHE A 138 4.27 0.56 8.63
C PHE A 138 5.08 0.56 7.34
N LEU A 139 5.53 -0.62 6.88
CA LEU A 139 6.27 -0.74 5.63
C LEU A 139 5.48 -0.18 4.44
N LEU A 140 4.17 -0.48 4.36
CA LEU A 140 3.31 0.05 3.31
C LEU A 140 2.91 1.52 3.53
N ALA A 141 2.74 1.97 4.78
CA ALA A 141 2.29 3.32 5.09
C ALA A 141 3.41 4.37 4.99
N ARG A 142 4.67 3.97 5.10
CA ARG A 142 5.83 4.85 4.91
C ARG A 142 6.22 5.02 3.45
N GLN A 143 5.71 4.21 2.54
CA GLN A 143 6.06 4.27 1.12
C GLN A 143 5.31 5.40 0.40
N CYS A 144 6.01 6.05 -0.53
CA CYS A 144 5.46 7.02 -1.47
C CYS A 144 4.62 6.31 -2.55
N ARG A 145 3.56 5.58 -2.11
CA ARG A 145 2.70 4.75 -2.98
C ARG A 145 1.23 4.85 -2.54
N LEU A 146 0.37 4.32 -3.36
CA LEU A 146 -1.09 4.34 -3.16
C LEU A 146 -1.60 3.59 -1.90
N TYR A 147 -0.74 2.82 -1.21
CA TYR A 147 -1.17 1.86 -0.18
C TYR A 147 -1.82 2.52 1.03
N SER A 148 -1.17 3.52 1.64
CA SER A 148 -1.73 4.18 2.82
C SER A 148 -3.01 4.98 2.55
N PRO A 149 -3.15 5.75 1.45
CA PRO A 149 -4.44 6.32 1.06
C PRO A 149 -5.51 5.26 0.81
N ALA A 150 -5.15 4.11 0.19
CA ALA A 150 -6.10 3.03 -0.06
C ALA A 150 -6.58 2.38 1.25
N MET A 151 -5.69 2.14 2.22
CA MET A 151 -6.05 1.66 3.56
C MET A 151 -7.02 2.63 4.25
N PHE A 152 -6.69 3.92 4.24
CA PHE A 152 -7.50 4.96 4.85
C PHE A 152 -8.89 5.07 4.20
N PHE A 153 -8.96 5.28 2.88
CA PHE A 153 -10.25 5.49 2.21
C PHE A 153 -11.12 4.24 2.23
N SER A 154 -10.55 3.03 2.15
CA SER A 154 -11.33 1.80 2.28
C SER A 154 -11.97 1.70 3.66
N LEU A 155 -11.19 1.89 4.73
CA LEU A 155 -11.69 1.84 6.10
C LEU A 155 -12.66 2.99 6.38
N PHE A 156 -12.39 4.21 5.87
CA PHE A 156 -13.25 5.37 6.04
C PHE A 156 -14.59 5.19 5.32
N GLY A 157 -14.58 4.60 4.12
CA GLY A 157 -15.81 4.25 3.39
C GLY A 157 -16.68 3.25 4.18
N LEU A 158 -16.08 2.20 4.74
CA LEU A 158 -16.80 1.23 5.58
C LEU A 158 -17.33 1.88 6.86
N TYR A 159 -16.54 2.71 7.53
CA TYR A 159 -16.95 3.47 8.72
C TYR A 159 -18.12 4.42 8.42
N ALA A 160 -18.03 5.16 7.32
CA ALA A 160 -19.07 6.08 6.89
C ALA A 160 -20.35 5.34 6.45
N TYR A 161 -20.22 4.19 5.76
CA TYR A 161 -21.37 3.34 5.42
C TYR A 161 -22.15 2.90 6.67
N ILE A 162 -21.47 2.41 7.71
CA ILE A 162 -22.14 2.02 8.96
C ILE A 162 -22.85 3.24 9.56
N GLY A 163 -22.18 4.41 9.61
CA GLY A 163 -22.78 5.66 10.09
C GLY A 163 -24.03 6.05 9.30
N ALA A 164 -24.03 5.84 7.96
CA ALA A 164 -25.19 6.09 7.11
C ALA A 164 -26.35 5.16 7.43
N THR A 165 -26.09 3.87 7.68
CA THR A 165 -27.13 2.90 8.09
C THR A 165 -27.66 3.15 9.51
N GLU A 166 -26.92 3.88 10.33
CA GLU A 166 -27.34 4.38 11.65
C GLU A 166 -27.95 5.79 11.60
N SER A 167 -28.22 6.31 10.40
CA SER A 167 -28.78 7.65 10.14
C SER A 167 -27.94 8.80 10.73
N ARG A 168 -26.63 8.63 10.88
CA ARG A 168 -25.75 9.70 11.34
C ARG A 168 -25.67 10.78 10.24
N LYS A 169 -25.72 12.04 10.70
CA LYS A 169 -25.65 13.22 9.82
C LYS A 169 -24.36 13.16 8.96
N HIS A 170 -24.49 13.52 7.70
CA HIS A 170 -23.40 13.57 6.71
C HIS A 170 -22.70 12.25 6.36
N SER A 171 -22.99 11.12 7.03
CA SER A 171 -22.27 9.86 6.79
C SER A 171 -22.40 9.36 5.35
N LEU A 172 -23.55 9.55 4.70
CA LEU A 172 -23.70 9.17 3.30
C LEU A 172 -22.84 10.01 2.35
N LEU A 173 -22.72 11.32 2.63
CA LEU A 173 -21.82 12.21 1.88
C LEU A 173 -20.35 11.80 2.09
N LEU A 174 -19.95 11.52 3.32
CA LEU A 174 -18.59 11.04 3.64
C LEU A 174 -18.29 9.71 2.95
N PHE A 175 -19.28 8.81 2.85
CA PHE A 175 -19.14 7.58 2.07
C PHE A 175 -18.88 7.88 0.59
N CYS A 176 -19.67 8.77 -0.04
CA CYS A 176 -19.49 9.15 -1.44
C CYS A 176 -18.10 9.77 -1.68
N ILE A 177 -17.66 10.70 -0.82
CA ILE A 177 -16.34 11.32 -0.91
C ILE A 177 -15.25 10.26 -0.80
N SER A 178 -15.35 9.39 0.20
CA SER A 178 -14.38 8.29 0.39
C SER A 178 -14.32 7.36 -0.81
N ALA A 179 -15.47 6.97 -1.35
CA ALA A 179 -15.55 6.07 -2.50
C ALA A 179 -14.94 6.72 -3.77
N ILE A 180 -15.20 8.00 -4.03
CA ILE A 180 -14.61 8.73 -5.16
C ILE A 180 -13.09 8.82 -4.99
N LEU A 181 -12.58 9.21 -3.81
CA LEU A 181 -11.16 9.30 -3.56
C LEU A 181 -10.47 7.93 -3.61
N LEU A 182 -11.16 6.87 -3.17
CA LEU A 182 -10.68 5.50 -3.31
C LEU A 182 -10.56 5.07 -4.77
N PHE A 183 -11.54 5.43 -5.63
CA PHE A 183 -11.43 5.21 -7.07
C PHE A 183 -10.20 5.89 -7.65
N HIS A 184 -9.97 7.16 -7.30
CA HIS A 184 -8.81 7.93 -7.76
C HIS A 184 -7.49 7.52 -7.09
N THR A 185 -7.54 6.67 -6.06
CA THR A 185 -6.38 5.99 -5.48
C THR A 185 -6.12 4.67 -6.19
N PHE A 186 -7.12 3.77 -6.22
CA PHE A 186 -7.06 2.51 -6.96
C PHE A 186 -8.46 1.94 -7.17
N TYR A 187 -8.89 1.90 -8.43
CA TYR A 187 -10.28 1.57 -8.84
C TYR A 187 -10.73 0.15 -8.45
N VAL A 188 -9.82 -0.81 -8.29
CA VAL A 188 -10.17 -2.18 -7.86
C VAL A 188 -10.71 -2.19 -6.42
N TYR A 189 -10.11 -1.42 -5.52
CA TYR A 189 -10.60 -1.31 -4.14
C TYR A 189 -11.94 -0.57 -4.05
N TYR A 190 -12.14 0.43 -4.91
CA TYR A 190 -13.45 1.08 -5.04
C TYR A 190 -14.53 0.09 -5.45
N ALA A 191 -14.29 -0.76 -6.45
CA ALA A 191 -15.22 -1.78 -6.88
C ALA A 191 -15.52 -2.79 -5.75
N SER A 192 -14.47 -3.19 -5.00
CA SER A 192 -14.61 -4.07 -3.82
C SER A 192 -15.47 -3.42 -2.73
N LEU A 193 -15.27 -2.13 -2.45
CA LEU A 193 -16.07 -1.37 -1.49
C LEU A 193 -17.55 -1.31 -1.92
N LEU A 194 -17.83 -0.97 -3.18
CA LEU A 194 -19.19 -0.89 -3.68
C LEU A 194 -19.90 -2.25 -3.63
N ALA A 195 -19.25 -3.32 -4.11
CA ALA A 195 -19.81 -4.66 -4.03
C ALA A 195 -20.16 -5.05 -2.58
N THR A 196 -19.23 -4.75 -1.65
CA THR A 196 -19.42 -5.00 -0.22
C THR A 196 -20.65 -4.32 0.34
N VAL A 197 -20.77 -2.99 0.16
CA VAL A 197 -21.86 -2.24 0.78
C VAL A 197 -23.22 -2.53 0.14
N VAL A 198 -23.25 -2.83 -1.16
CA VAL A 198 -24.47 -3.23 -1.87
C VAL A 198 -24.93 -4.59 -1.36
N VAL A 199 -24.07 -5.62 -1.38
CA VAL A 199 -24.43 -6.98 -0.92
C VAL A 199 -24.82 -6.95 0.57
N HIS A 200 -24.03 -6.29 1.41
CA HIS A 200 -24.36 -6.17 2.84
C HIS A 200 -25.69 -5.46 3.07
N SER A 201 -26.00 -4.40 2.32
CA SER A 201 -27.27 -3.68 2.47
C SER A 201 -28.47 -4.53 2.06
N LEU A 202 -28.35 -5.31 0.99
CA LEU A 202 -29.41 -6.24 0.53
C LEU A 202 -29.73 -7.31 1.59
N ILE A 203 -28.75 -7.79 2.32
CA ILE A 203 -28.93 -8.87 3.30
C ILE A 203 -29.32 -8.29 4.67
N PHE A 204 -28.59 -7.30 5.19
CA PHE A 204 -28.68 -6.89 6.59
C PHE A 204 -29.32 -5.50 6.80
N ARG A 205 -29.46 -4.67 5.76
CA ARG A 205 -29.91 -3.27 5.87
C ARG A 205 -30.92 -2.88 4.79
N ARG A 206 -31.92 -3.73 4.56
CA ARG A 206 -32.88 -3.62 3.47
C ARG A 206 -33.58 -2.25 3.39
N SER A 207 -33.89 -1.63 4.52
CA SER A 207 -34.48 -0.27 4.57
C SER A 207 -33.59 0.84 3.99
N TYR A 208 -32.28 0.61 3.93
CA TYR A 208 -31.30 1.58 3.40
C TYR A 208 -30.84 1.27 1.98
N VAL A 209 -31.19 0.13 1.38
CA VAL A 209 -30.75 -0.33 0.06
C VAL A 209 -30.91 0.77 -1.00
N ARG A 210 -32.10 1.37 -1.09
CA ARG A 210 -32.37 2.44 -2.09
C ARG A 210 -31.41 3.62 -1.95
N ARG A 211 -31.07 4.03 -0.71
CA ARG A 211 -30.13 5.13 -0.45
C ARG A 211 -28.70 4.73 -0.83
N ILE A 212 -28.29 3.51 -0.51
CA ILE A 212 -26.95 2.99 -0.85
C ILE A 212 -26.82 2.82 -2.36
N LEU A 213 -27.79 2.30 -3.07
CA LEU A 213 -27.78 2.20 -4.54
C LEU A 213 -27.71 3.57 -5.21
N LYS A 214 -28.43 4.58 -4.69
CA LYS A 214 -28.33 5.96 -5.19
C LYS A 214 -26.92 6.53 -4.98
N ALA A 215 -26.31 6.31 -3.80
CA ALA A 215 -24.95 6.77 -3.50
C ALA A 215 -23.93 6.03 -4.38
N ALA A 216 -24.06 4.72 -4.56
CA ALA A 216 -23.20 3.93 -5.46
C ALA A 216 -23.33 4.40 -6.90
N GLY A 217 -24.57 4.61 -7.39
CA GLY A 217 -24.84 5.15 -8.73
C GLY A 217 -24.25 6.55 -8.93
N LEU A 218 -24.37 7.43 -7.92
CA LEU A 218 -23.75 8.77 -7.96
C LEU A 218 -22.24 8.71 -8.07
N THR A 219 -21.58 7.89 -7.22
CA THR A 219 -20.11 7.74 -7.27
C THR A 219 -19.65 7.10 -8.57
N LEU A 220 -20.43 6.17 -9.13
CA LEU A 220 -20.15 5.57 -10.44
C LEU A 220 -20.29 6.62 -11.56
N ALA A 221 -21.35 7.43 -11.55
CA ALA A 221 -21.56 8.49 -12.54
C ALA A 221 -20.44 9.54 -12.52
N VAL A 222 -19.97 9.94 -11.35
CA VAL A 222 -18.83 10.87 -11.20
C VAL A 222 -17.54 10.27 -11.78
N ASN A 223 -17.33 8.97 -11.60
CA ASN A 223 -16.14 8.29 -12.08
C ASN A 223 -16.24 7.79 -13.53
N LEU A 224 -17.43 7.86 -14.15
CA LEU A 224 -17.68 7.33 -15.49
C LEU A 224 -16.73 7.88 -16.57
N PRO A 225 -16.42 9.19 -16.63
CA PRO A 225 -15.46 9.73 -17.60
C PRO A 225 -14.07 9.08 -17.48
N TRP A 226 -13.64 8.82 -16.24
CA TRP A 226 -12.37 8.13 -15.96
C TRP A 226 -12.40 6.66 -16.36
N ILE A 227 -13.51 5.97 -16.08
CA ILE A 227 -13.69 4.57 -16.47
C ILE A 227 -13.62 4.45 -18.00
N ALA A 228 -14.32 5.33 -18.73
CA ALA A 228 -14.28 5.36 -20.18
C ALA A 228 -12.87 5.65 -20.73
N TRP A 229 -12.15 6.57 -20.10
CA TRP A 229 -10.81 6.93 -20.52
C TRP A 229 -9.77 5.84 -20.21
N LEU A 230 -9.86 5.18 -19.04
CA LEU A 230 -9.00 4.08 -18.64
C LEU A 230 -9.28 2.80 -19.44
N SER A 231 -10.47 2.59 -19.99
CA SER A 231 -10.82 1.42 -20.80
C SER A 231 -9.93 1.26 -22.05
N GLY A 232 -9.29 2.34 -22.51
CA GLY A 232 -8.30 2.31 -23.60
C GLY A 232 -6.88 1.97 -23.19
N MET A 233 -6.64 1.40 -21.98
CA MET A 233 -5.31 1.01 -21.54
C MET A 233 -4.80 -0.27 -22.22
N LYS A 234 -3.49 -0.32 -22.43
CA LYS A 234 -2.78 -1.52 -22.90
C LYS A 234 -2.59 -2.61 -21.83
N TYR A 235 -3.23 -2.44 -20.65
CA TYR A 235 -3.15 -3.44 -19.58
C TYR A 235 -3.71 -4.79 -20.02
N ALA A 236 -4.87 -4.79 -20.67
CA ALA A 236 -5.49 -6.00 -21.19
C ALA A 236 -4.64 -6.67 -22.29
N ASP A 237 -3.95 -5.89 -23.11
CA ASP A 237 -3.04 -6.43 -24.14
C ASP A 237 -1.86 -7.17 -23.50
N LYS A 238 -1.33 -6.67 -22.39
CA LYS A 238 -0.18 -7.24 -21.70
C LYS A 238 -0.53 -8.41 -20.78
N TYR A 239 -1.64 -8.31 -20.06
CA TYR A 239 -2.04 -9.28 -19.03
C TYR A 239 -3.38 -9.96 -19.28
N GLY A 240 -3.94 -9.81 -20.50
CA GLY A 240 -5.28 -10.32 -20.84
C GLY A 240 -5.46 -11.82 -20.65
N SER A 241 -4.39 -12.60 -20.84
CA SER A 241 -4.41 -14.05 -20.59
C SER A 241 -4.55 -14.41 -19.10
N ASN A 242 -4.21 -13.48 -18.21
CA ASN A 242 -4.33 -13.66 -16.76
C ASN A 242 -5.65 -13.10 -16.21
N LEU A 243 -6.30 -12.19 -16.94
CA LEU A 243 -7.58 -11.61 -16.53
C LEU A 243 -8.68 -12.68 -16.58
N LEU A 244 -9.46 -12.76 -15.52
CA LEU A 244 -10.57 -13.72 -15.38
C LEU A 244 -10.15 -15.19 -15.49
N ASN A 245 -8.88 -15.51 -15.33
CA ASN A 245 -8.38 -16.87 -15.28
C ASN A 245 -8.72 -17.48 -13.89
N ILE A 246 -9.78 -18.28 -13.83
CA ILE A 246 -10.29 -18.84 -12.56
C ILE A 246 -9.28 -19.75 -11.84
N PRO A 247 -8.59 -20.71 -12.52
CA PRO A 247 -7.54 -21.51 -11.88
C PRO A 247 -6.41 -20.67 -11.28
N LEU A 248 -5.94 -19.65 -12.00
CA LEU A 248 -4.92 -18.72 -11.52
C LEU A 248 -5.42 -17.92 -10.32
N ALA A 249 -6.64 -17.37 -10.40
CA ALA A 249 -7.24 -16.60 -9.31
C ALA A 249 -7.43 -17.43 -8.04
N PHE A 250 -7.75 -18.72 -8.16
CA PHE A 250 -7.84 -19.62 -7.01
C PHE A 250 -6.47 -19.84 -6.34
N GLY A 251 -5.41 -20.03 -7.14
CA GLY A 251 -4.03 -20.11 -6.65
C GLY A 251 -3.60 -18.83 -5.93
N GLN A 252 -3.86 -17.67 -6.54
CA GLN A 252 -3.56 -16.36 -5.94
C GLN A 252 -4.36 -16.11 -4.65
N THR A 253 -5.66 -16.49 -4.61
CA THR A 253 -6.47 -16.37 -3.41
C THR A 253 -5.87 -17.14 -2.24
N LYS A 254 -5.45 -18.40 -2.45
CA LYS A 254 -4.75 -19.19 -1.43
C LYS A 254 -3.48 -18.50 -0.95
N HIS A 255 -2.70 -17.94 -1.88
CA HIS A 255 -1.47 -17.24 -1.55
C HIS A 255 -1.73 -15.96 -0.74
N PHE A 256 -2.72 -15.13 -1.10
CA PHE A 256 -3.12 -13.97 -0.31
C PHE A 256 -3.57 -14.33 1.11
N LEU A 257 -4.36 -15.39 1.27
CA LEU A 257 -4.76 -15.89 2.60
C LEU A 257 -3.55 -16.36 3.41
N TYR A 258 -2.61 -17.05 2.78
CA TYR A 258 -1.34 -17.44 3.40
C TYR A 258 -0.54 -16.20 3.85
N LEU A 259 -0.36 -15.20 2.99
CA LEU A 259 0.38 -13.98 3.32
C LEU A 259 -0.29 -13.19 4.46
N LEU A 260 -1.62 -13.06 4.44
CA LEU A 260 -2.37 -12.43 5.54
C LEU A 260 -2.20 -13.19 6.86
N SER A 261 -2.20 -14.53 6.81
CA SER A 261 -1.96 -15.36 8.00
C SER A 261 -0.52 -15.28 8.49
N LYS A 262 0.44 -15.24 7.55
CA LYS A 262 1.88 -15.13 7.89
C LYS A 262 2.21 -13.78 8.54
N TYR A 263 1.70 -12.68 7.98
CA TYR A 263 2.18 -11.33 8.31
C TYR A 263 1.24 -10.48 9.17
N VAL A 264 -0.07 -10.80 9.22
CA VAL A 264 -1.05 -9.92 9.90
C VAL A 264 -1.85 -10.65 10.96
N VAL A 265 -2.44 -11.82 10.65
CA VAL A 265 -3.34 -12.56 11.56
C VAL A 265 -2.78 -13.95 11.82
N PRO A 266 -1.81 -14.12 12.74
CA PRO A 266 -1.29 -15.42 13.07
C PRO A 266 -2.40 -16.39 13.46
N TRP A 267 -2.33 -17.63 12.96
CA TRP A 267 -3.39 -18.64 13.15
C TRP A 267 -3.74 -18.93 14.62
N TRP A 268 -2.78 -18.82 15.51
CA TRP A 268 -2.97 -19.05 16.96
C TRP A 268 -3.93 -18.04 17.60
N LEU A 269 -4.13 -16.85 16.99
CA LEU A 269 -5.12 -15.88 17.48
C LEU A 269 -6.54 -16.44 17.50
N PHE A 270 -6.88 -17.34 16.59
CA PHE A 270 -8.20 -17.99 16.58
C PHE A 270 -8.44 -18.91 17.79
N LEU A 271 -7.38 -19.34 18.47
CA LEU A 271 -7.50 -20.10 19.72
C LEU A 271 -7.97 -19.24 20.89
N LEU A 272 -7.77 -17.92 20.84
CA LEU A 272 -8.09 -17.00 21.93
C LEU A 272 -9.60 -16.94 22.24
N PRO A 273 -10.51 -16.76 21.26
CA PRO A 273 -11.95 -16.82 21.50
C PRO A 273 -12.41 -18.20 22.00
N LEU A 274 -11.79 -19.28 21.50
CA LEU A 274 -12.09 -20.65 21.95
C LEU A 274 -11.70 -20.84 23.42
N LEU A 275 -10.55 -20.37 23.82
CA LEU A 275 -10.10 -20.40 25.21
C LEU A 275 -11.01 -19.55 26.11
N ALA A 276 -11.37 -18.35 25.68
CA ALA A 276 -12.32 -17.50 26.40
C ALA A 276 -13.67 -18.17 26.56
N TRP A 277 -14.17 -18.83 25.51
CA TRP A 277 -15.40 -19.60 25.55
C TRP A 277 -15.31 -20.78 26.55
N ALA A 278 -14.24 -21.58 26.48
CA ALA A 278 -14.02 -22.70 27.40
C ALA A 278 -13.99 -22.25 28.87
N ILE A 279 -13.20 -21.20 29.19
CA ILE A 279 -13.12 -20.66 30.57
C ILE A 279 -14.50 -20.17 31.05
N ASN A 280 -15.27 -19.47 30.20
CA ASN A 280 -16.60 -18.98 30.58
C ASN A 280 -17.60 -20.13 30.77
N SER A 281 -17.48 -21.19 29.96
CA SER A 281 -18.29 -22.39 30.07
C SER A 281 -18.02 -23.13 31.40
N PHE A 282 -16.74 -23.32 31.77
CA PHE A 282 -16.37 -23.90 33.06
C PHE A 282 -16.84 -23.06 34.25
N ARG A 283 -16.82 -21.71 34.12
CA ARG A 283 -17.35 -20.81 35.15
C ARG A 283 -18.86 -20.71 35.18
N ARG A 284 -19.59 -21.52 34.41
CA ARG A 284 -21.07 -21.52 34.27
C ARG A 284 -21.66 -20.12 34.00
N ARG A 285 -20.87 -19.20 33.41
CA ARG A 285 -21.38 -17.91 32.99
C ARG A 285 -22.22 -18.11 31.73
N ARG A 286 -23.45 -17.59 31.72
CA ARG A 286 -24.28 -17.58 30.49
C ARG A 286 -23.54 -16.87 29.39
N ILE A 287 -23.26 -17.59 28.31
CA ILE A 287 -22.75 -16.99 27.06
C ILE A 287 -23.93 -16.24 26.46
N SER A 288 -23.85 -14.93 26.43
CA SER A 288 -24.84 -14.12 25.72
C SER A 288 -24.80 -14.48 24.23
N THR A 289 -26.00 -14.65 23.64
CA THR A 289 -26.12 -14.77 22.17
C THR A 289 -25.40 -13.60 21.51
N PRO A 290 -24.67 -13.82 20.39
CA PRO A 290 -24.01 -12.73 19.67
C PRO A 290 -25.01 -11.61 19.37
N ASP A 291 -24.64 -10.37 19.65
CA ASP A 291 -25.43 -9.20 19.27
C ASP A 291 -25.58 -9.21 17.74
N VAL A 292 -26.82 -9.18 17.26
CA VAL A 292 -27.15 -9.16 15.82
C VAL A 292 -26.37 -8.04 15.09
N LYS A 293 -26.14 -6.92 15.77
CA LYS A 293 -25.34 -5.81 15.24
C LYS A 293 -23.87 -6.24 15.02
N ILE A 294 -23.27 -6.93 16.00
CA ILE A 294 -21.89 -7.43 15.88
C ILE A 294 -21.78 -8.44 14.75
N ALA A 295 -22.74 -9.36 14.64
CA ALA A 295 -22.76 -10.34 13.55
C ALA A 295 -22.89 -9.67 12.17
N SER A 296 -23.78 -8.69 12.01
CA SER A 296 -23.92 -7.91 10.78
C SER A 296 -22.62 -7.17 10.43
N ASN A 297 -21.99 -6.52 11.41
CA ASN A 297 -20.76 -5.80 11.19
C ASN A 297 -19.58 -6.74 10.84
N THR A 298 -19.53 -7.92 11.45
CA THR A 298 -18.57 -8.98 11.11
C THR A 298 -18.74 -9.40 9.65
N CYS A 299 -19.98 -9.64 9.20
CA CYS A 299 -20.25 -9.98 7.80
C CYS A 299 -19.81 -8.86 6.83
N LEU A 300 -20.01 -7.57 7.21
CA LEU A 300 -19.56 -6.45 6.39
C LEU A 300 -18.02 -6.51 6.15
N MET A 301 -17.25 -6.75 7.20
CA MET A 301 -15.78 -6.84 7.10
C MET A 301 -15.36 -8.08 6.29
N LEU A 302 -16.03 -9.23 6.49
CA LEU A 302 -15.76 -10.45 5.72
C LEU A 302 -16.11 -10.27 4.23
N PHE A 303 -17.21 -9.60 3.90
CA PHE A 303 -17.55 -9.30 2.50
C PHE A 303 -16.50 -8.38 1.88
N PHE A 304 -16.02 -7.37 2.62
CA PHE A 304 -14.95 -6.51 2.10
C PHE A 304 -13.66 -7.31 1.85
N ALA A 305 -13.26 -8.18 2.75
CA ALA A 305 -12.11 -9.05 2.56
C ALA A 305 -12.32 -9.99 1.35
N PHE A 306 -13.46 -10.61 1.26
CA PHE A 306 -13.81 -11.51 0.14
C PHE A 306 -13.76 -10.79 -1.21
N PHE A 307 -14.48 -9.67 -1.36
CA PHE A 307 -14.50 -8.95 -2.63
C PHE A 307 -13.14 -8.36 -2.99
N THR A 308 -12.37 -7.88 -2.01
CA THR A 308 -11.01 -7.37 -2.26
C THR A 308 -10.10 -8.47 -2.76
N ILE A 309 -10.04 -9.62 -2.09
CA ILE A 309 -9.20 -10.75 -2.51
C ILE A 309 -9.65 -11.27 -3.88
N ALA A 310 -10.95 -11.46 -4.08
CA ALA A 310 -11.49 -11.98 -5.34
C ALA A 310 -11.17 -11.06 -6.52
N MET A 311 -11.42 -9.75 -6.38
CA MET A 311 -11.18 -8.80 -7.46
C MET A 311 -9.68 -8.64 -7.76
N ILE A 312 -8.83 -8.62 -6.74
CA ILE A 312 -7.37 -8.58 -6.94
C ILE A 312 -6.88 -9.88 -7.58
N ALA A 313 -7.32 -11.04 -7.10
CA ALA A 313 -6.92 -12.33 -7.66
C ALA A 313 -7.34 -12.50 -9.14
N LEU A 314 -8.46 -11.89 -9.54
CA LEU A 314 -8.95 -11.92 -10.92
C LEU A 314 -8.28 -10.88 -11.84
N SER A 315 -7.63 -9.87 -11.28
CA SER A 315 -7.09 -8.74 -12.05
C SER A 315 -5.56 -8.57 -11.95
N SER A 316 -4.91 -9.16 -10.94
CA SER A 316 -3.48 -9.00 -10.73
C SER A 316 -2.65 -10.01 -11.52
N PRO A 317 -1.49 -9.62 -12.07
CA PRO A 317 -0.56 -10.55 -12.72
C PRO A 317 0.21 -11.43 -11.74
N ALA A 318 0.36 -10.99 -10.48
CA ALA A 318 1.14 -11.67 -9.45
C ALA A 318 0.55 -11.41 -8.05
N PRO A 319 0.69 -12.36 -7.10
CA PRO A 319 0.06 -12.25 -5.78
C PRO A 319 0.98 -11.54 -4.76
N PHE A 320 1.35 -10.29 -4.98
CA PHE A 320 2.13 -9.52 -4.01
C PHE A 320 1.28 -9.09 -2.80
N PHE A 321 1.85 -9.18 -1.60
CA PHE A 321 1.18 -8.80 -0.35
C PHE A 321 0.62 -7.37 -0.38
N ARG A 322 1.33 -6.43 -0.96
CA ARG A 322 0.93 -5.02 -1.10
C ARG A 322 -0.43 -4.81 -1.79
N TYR A 323 -0.88 -5.75 -2.61
CA TYR A 323 -2.19 -5.67 -3.28
C TYR A 323 -3.38 -5.96 -2.35
N VAL A 324 -3.14 -6.52 -1.18
CA VAL A 324 -4.16 -6.69 -0.14
C VAL A 324 -4.00 -5.70 1.01
N ALA A 325 -3.21 -4.63 0.84
CA ALA A 325 -2.98 -3.59 1.84
C ALA A 325 -4.25 -3.08 2.56
N PRO A 326 -5.40 -2.80 1.87
CA PRO A 326 -6.62 -2.37 2.55
C PRO A 326 -7.17 -3.36 3.57
N LEU A 327 -6.78 -4.63 3.50
CA LEU A 327 -7.21 -5.65 4.46
C LEU A 327 -6.43 -5.59 5.77
N VAL A 328 -5.24 -4.98 5.80
CA VAL A 328 -4.42 -4.91 7.03
C VAL A 328 -5.19 -4.27 8.19
N PRO A 329 -5.74 -3.03 8.07
CA PRO A 329 -6.54 -2.44 9.14
C PRO A 329 -7.83 -3.22 9.42
N VAL A 330 -8.43 -3.87 8.41
CA VAL A 330 -9.63 -4.71 8.61
C VAL A 330 -9.29 -5.95 9.44
N CYS A 331 -8.17 -6.61 9.17
CA CYS A 331 -7.68 -7.72 9.97
C CYS A 331 -7.43 -7.31 11.42
N THR A 332 -6.85 -6.14 11.66
CA THR A 332 -6.60 -5.66 13.04
C THR A 332 -7.87 -5.31 13.80
N LEU A 333 -8.97 -4.98 13.10
CA LEU A 333 -10.29 -4.87 13.74
C LEU A 333 -10.75 -6.22 14.31
N PHE A 334 -10.54 -7.33 13.60
CA PHE A 334 -10.83 -8.69 14.11
C PHE A 334 -9.89 -9.07 15.25
N ILE A 335 -8.60 -8.76 15.15
CA ILE A 335 -7.64 -8.97 16.24
C ILE A 335 -8.11 -8.23 17.49
N GLY A 336 -8.53 -6.97 17.37
CA GLY A 336 -9.07 -6.19 18.49
C GLY A 336 -10.30 -6.82 19.12
N LEU A 337 -11.21 -7.41 18.32
CA LEU A 337 -12.38 -8.14 18.82
C LEU A 337 -11.95 -9.41 19.60
N MET A 338 -11.01 -10.18 19.06
CA MET A 338 -10.47 -11.38 19.71
C MET A 338 -9.78 -11.04 21.04
N LEU A 339 -8.94 -10.01 21.04
CA LEU A 339 -8.27 -9.52 22.25
C LEU A 339 -9.26 -8.96 23.28
N GLU A 340 -10.33 -8.27 22.86
CA GLU A 340 -11.39 -7.82 23.76
C GLU A 340 -12.08 -8.98 24.48
N SER A 341 -12.31 -10.11 23.80
CA SER A 341 -12.92 -11.29 24.40
C SER A 341 -12.10 -11.81 25.60
N ILE A 342 -10.78 -11.74 25.50
CA ILE A 342 -9.85 -12.18 26.54
C ILE A 342 -9.59 -11.07 27.57
N ALA A 343 -9.54 -9.81 27.16
CA ALA A 343 -9.40 -8.69 28.07
C ALA A 343 -10.53 -8.60 29.09
N ARG A 344 -11.68 -9.19 28.81
CA ARG A 344 -12.80 -9.36 29.77
C ARG A 344 -12.49 -10.36 30.87
N LEU A 345 -11.59 -11.32 30.63
CA LEU A 345 -11.10 -12.24 31.67
C LEU A 345 -9.99 -11.56 32.49
N HIS A 346 -8.97 -11.04 31.82
CA HIS A 346 -7.90 -10.28 32.44
C HIS A 346 -7.19 -9.38 31.39
N PRO A 347 -7.07 -8.06 31.63
CA PRO A 347 -6.51 -7.14 30.65
C PRO A 347 -5.02 -7.42 30.30
N ALA A 348 -4.24 -7.95 31.26
CA ALA A 348 -2.83 -8.27 31.01
C ALA A 348 -2.65 -9.36 29.94
N ILE A 349 -3.61 -10.28 29.77
CA ILE A 349 -3.53 -11.33 28.75
C ILE A 349 -3.66 -10.70 27.35
N ALA A 350 -4.53 -9.70 27.20
CA ALA A 350 -4.65 -8.99 25.92
C ALA A 350 -3.39 -8.18 25.60
N LEU A 351 -2.74 -7.57 26.61
CA LEU A 351 -1.46 -6.88 26.43
C LEU A 351 -0.33 -7.86 26.08
N ALA A 352 -0.29 -9.01 26.73
CA ALA A 352 0.65 -10.09 26.38
C ALA A 352 0.43 -10.56 24.94
N GLY A 353 -0.83 -10.70 24.51
CA GLY A 353 -1.17 -11.04 23.12
C GLY A 353 -0.67 -10.00 22.12
N LEU A 354 -0.81 -8.70 22.41
CA LEU A 354 -0.23 -7.63 21.59
C LEU A 354 1.31 -7.70 21.53
N ALA A 355 1.96 -7.95 22.68
CA ALA A 355 3.41 -8.10 22.71
C ALA A 355 3.88 -9.29 21.87
N VAL A 356 3.19 -10.43 21.95
CA VAL A 356 3.50 -11.62 21.13
C VAL A 356 3.31 -11.31 19.64
N ILE A 357 2.22 -10.63 19.25
CA ILE A 357 2.02 -10.22 17.84
C ILE A 357 3.17 -9.33 17.36
N GLY A 358 3.58 -8.34 18.17
CA GLY A 358 4.68 -7.45 17.81
C GLY A 358 6.01 -8.18 17.68
N ILE A 359 6.36 -9.04 18.64
CA ILE A 359 7.63 -9.80 18.63
C ILE A 359 7.66 -10.78 17.45
N THR A 360 6.60 -11.58 17.26
CA THR A 360 6.53 -12.54 16.16
C THR A 360 6.37 -11.87 14.80
N GLY A 361 5.86 -10.62 14.76
CA GLY A 361 5.72 -9.77 13.58
C GLY A 361 6.97 -8.92 13.30
N GLN A 362 8.12 -9.20 13.93
CA GLN A 362 9.42 -8.53 13.72
C GLN A 362 9.38 -7.02 14.04
N LEU A 363 8.57 -6.60 15.02
CA LEU A 363 8.57 -5.20 15.48
C LEU A 363 9.93 -4.75 16.04
N PRO A 364 10.72 -5.58 16.76
CA PRO A 364 12.08 -5.20 17.19
C PRO A 364 12.99 -4.85 16.01
N ASP A 365 12.96 -5.62 14.93
CA ASP A 365 13.78 -5.39 13.74
C ASP A 365 13.36 -4.11 13.01
N TYR A 366 12.04 -3.88 12.92
CA TYR A 366 11.51 -2.62 12.40
C TYR A 366 11.94 -1.41 13.25
N LEU A 367 11.91 -1.52 14.59
CA LEU A 367 12.37 -0.45 15.48
C LEU A 367 13.87 -0.19 15.32
N TYR A 368 14.67 -1.25 15.14
CA TYR A 368 16.09 -1.10 14.81
C TYR A 368 16.27 -0.35 13.50
N GLU A 369 15.57 -0.74 12.44
CA GLU A 369 15.66 -0.10 11.12
C GLU A 369 15.33 1.40 11.17
N ILE A 370 14.27 1.80 11.86
CA ILE A 370 13.87 3.23 11.93
C ILE A 370 14.74 4.07 12.88
N THR A 371 15.60 3.46 13.68
CA THR A 371 16.50 4.16 14.62
C THR A 371 17.96 4.17 14.19
N HIS A 372 18.31 3.47 13.12
CA HIS A 372 19.68 3.39 12.62
C HIS A 372 19.74 3.87 11.17
N ASP A 373 20.86 4.51 10.84
CA ASP A 373 21.13 4.95 9.47
C ASP A 373 21.53 3.76 8.60
N TYR A 374 21.12 3.83 7.34
CA TYR A 374 21.40 2.81 6.34
C TYR A 374 21.73 3.43 5.00
N ASP A 375 22.87 3.05 4.45
CA ASP A 375 23.28 3.35 3.08
C ASP A 375 23.42 2.03 2.30
N GLY A 376 22.51 1.81 1.36
CA GLY A 376 22.54 0.65 0.47
C GLY A 376 23.23 0.92 -0.86
N PRO A 377 23.21 -0.07 -1.77
CA PRO A 377 23.86 0.05 -3.08
C PRO A 377 23.36 1.23 -3.92
N ILE A 378 22.09 1.57 -3.86
CA ILE A 378 21.53 2.72 -4.60
C ILE A 378 22.05 4.03 -4.03
N GLU A 379 22.13 4.16 -2.71
CA GLU A 379 22.73 5.32 -2.04
C GLU A 379 24.18 5.50 -2.48
N GLY A 380 24.96 4.42 -2.50
CA GLY A 380 26.35 4.42 -2.95
C GLY A 380 26.51 4.84 -4.41
N ILE A 381 25.71 4.25 -5.32
CA ILE A 381 25.71 4.61 -6.75
C ILE A 381 25.35 6.08 -6.94
N VAL A 382 24.28 6.56 -6.31
CA VAL A 382 23.84 7.95 -6.47
C VAL A 382 24.84 8.95 -5.89
N LYS A 383 25.44 8.66 -4.72
CA LYS A 383 26.49 9.50 -4.12
C LYS A 383 27.69 9.61 -5.07
N TYR A 384 28.16 8.46 -5.55
CA TYR A 384 29.29 8.41 -6.48
C TYR A 384 29.02 9.20 -7.78
N LEU A 385 27.84 9.00 -8.41
CA LEU A 385 27.47 9.73 -9.61
C LEU A 385 27.34 11.25 -9.37
N LYS A 386 26.82 11.69 -8.24
CA LYS A 386 26.73 13.12 -7.90
C LYS A 386 28.10 13.79 -7.77
N GLU A 387 29.13 13.06 -7.33
CA GLU A 387 30.48 13.57 -7.13
C GLU A 387 31.29 13.55 -8.41
N ASN A 388 31.04 12.60 -9.32
CA ASN A 388 31.95 12.33 -10.44
C ASN A 388 31.31 12.56 -11.82
N ALA A 389 29.98 12.48 -11.96
CA ALA A 389 29.31 12.62 -13.25
C ALA A 389 29.07 14.08 -13.62
N LYS A 390 29.19 14.37 -14.92
CA LYS A 390 28.84 15.65 -15.52
C LYS A 390 27.34 15.71 -15.85
N PRO A 391 26.75 16.92 -15.97
CA PRO A 391 25.30 17.07 -16.23
C PRO A 391 24.80 16.39 -17.51
N ASP A 392 25.65 16.26 -18.51
CA ASP A 392 25.32 15.69 -19.82
C ASP A 392 25.71 14.21 -19.97
N ASP A 393 26.33 13.63 -18.93
CA ASP A 393 26.69 12.22 -18.94
C ASP A 393 25.46 11.31 -19.05
N ILE A 394 25.66 10.21 -19.78
CA ILE A 394 24.66 9.15 -19.94
C ILE A 394 25.01 7.98 -19.02
N VAL A 395 24.02 7.53 -18.26
CA VAL A 395 24.12 6.36 -17.40
C VAL A 395 23.33 5.20 -18.05
N ALA A 396 23.98 4.09 -18.34
CA ALA A 396 23.33 2.85 -18.73
C ALA A 396 23.11 1.97 -17.51
N VAL A 397 21.90 1.45 -17.30
CA VAL A 397 21.58 0.61 -16.15
C VAL A 397 20.67 -0.54 -16.52
N THR A 398 20.93 -1.73 -15.96
CA THR A 398 20.09 -2.91 -16.24
C THR A 398 18.79 -2.94 -15.47
N TYR A 399 18.79 -2.40 -14.23
CA TYR A 399 17.63 -2.33 -13.33
C TYR A 399 17.82 -1.22 -12.28
N GLU A 400 16.74 -0.77 -11.64
CA GLU A 400 16.70 0.32 -10.64
C GLU A 400 17.14 1.69 -11.20
N ASP A 401 16.67 1.97 -12.40
CA ASP A 401 16.90 3.22 -13.11
C ASP A 401 16.19 4.44 -12.51
N LEU A 402 14.99 4.24 -11.94
CA LEU A 402 14.14 5.35 -11.47
C LEU A 402 14.69 6.08 -10.25
N PRO A 403 15.26 5.42 -9.22
CA PRO A 403 15.97 6.11 -8.15
C PRO A 403 17.12 6.97 -8.68
N ILE A 404 17.93 6.45 -9.61
CA ILE A 404 19.06 7.22 -10.21
C ILE A 404 18.53 8.46 -10.92
N LYS A 405 17.46 8.34 -11.73
CA LYS A 405 16.78 9.46 -12.41
C LYS A 405 16.30 10.53 -11.41
N PHE A 406 15.72 10.10 -10.29
CA PHE A 406 15.16 11.01 -9.29
C PHE A 406 16.23 11.82 -8.55
N TYR A 407 17.34 11.17 -8.17
CA TYR A 407 18.35 11.77 -7.32
C TYR A 407 19.48 12.47 -8.08
N THR A 408 19.78 12.09 -9.34
CA THR A 408 20.91 12.64 -10.09
C THR A 408 20.52 13.63 -11.20
N ASN A 409 19.30 13.54 -11.70
CA ASN A 409 18.84 14.26 -12.88
C ASN A 409 19.68 13.98 -14.14
N LEU A 410 20.44 12.89 -14.21
CA LEU A 410 21.19 12.44 -15.39
C LEU A 410 20.27 11.81 -16.44
N ARG A 411 20.74 11.70 -17.67
CA ARG A 411 20.10 10.83 -18.68
C ARG A 411 20.41 9.38 -18.29
N VAL A 412 19.38 8.60 -18.00
CA VAL A 412 19.52 7.18 -17.63
C VAL A 412 18.79 6.32 -18.64
N VAL A 413 19.51 5.39 -19.27
CA VAL A 413 19.01 4.50 -20.34
C VAL A 413 18.95 3.06 -19.81
N GLY A 414 17.89 2.36 -20.13
CA GLY A 414 17.67 0.97 -19.70
C GLY A 414 16.61 0.82 -18.62
N GLY A 415 16.88 -0.01 -17.62
CA GLY A 415 15.87 -0.34 -16.61
C GLY A 415 14.68 -1.09 -17.21
N LEU A 416 13.47 -0.82 -16.72
CA LEU A 416 12.25 -1.47 -17.20
C LEU A 416 11.45 -0.61 -18.20
N THR A 417 12.08 0.40 -18.81
CA THR A 417 11.41 1.39 -19.66
C THR A 417 10.96 0.84 -21.02
N GLY A 418 11.70 -0.12 -21.56
CA GLY A 418 11.48 -0.62 -22.93
C GLY A 418 11.89 0.38 -24.04
N GLU A 419 12.72 1.37 -23.68
CA GLU A 419 13.28 2.33 -24.63
C GLU A 419 14.37 1.71 -25.53
N ASP A 420 14.76 2.42 -26.60
CA ASP A 420 15.91 2.02 -27.44
C ASP A 420 17.20 2.08 -26.62
N LEU A 421 17.92 0.97 -26.58
CA LEU A 421 19.17 0.83 -25.81
C LEU A 421 20.41 1.33 -26.56
N LYS A 422 20.30 1.76 -27.83
CA LYS A 422 21.46 2.28 -28.59
C LYS A 422 22.23 3.38 -27.89
N PRO A 423 21.59 4.36 -27.20
CA PRO A 423 22.33 5.37 -26.46
C PRO A 423 23.23 4.81 -25.37
N ALA A 424 22.91 3.62 -24.82
CA ALA A 424 23.73 2.96 -23.81
C ALA A 424 25.12 2.52 -24.33
N LEU A 425 25.30 2.36 -25.65
CA LEU A 425 26.59 1.98 -26.25
C LEU A 425 27.65 3.09 -26.13
N ASN A 426 27.20 4.33 -25.91
CA ASN A 426 28.05 5.50 -25.70
C ASN A 426 27.83 6.10 -24.31
N ALA A 427 27.39 5.29 -23.34
CA ALA A 427 27.21 5.76 -21.98
C ALA A 427 28.55 6.08 -21.34
N ASP A 428 28.58 7.13 -20.50
CA ASP A 428 29.75 7.48 -19.70
C ASP A 428 29.88 6.59 -18.48
N TRP A 429 28.74 6.09 -17.98
CA TRP A 429 28.62 5.23 -16.82
C TRP A 429 27.77 4.00 -17.11
N VAL A 430 28.27 2.81 -16.73
CA VAL A 430 27.53 1.54 -16.93
C VAL A 430 27.34 0.85 -15.58
N ILE A 431 26.09 0.52 -15.24
CA ILE A 431 25.72 -0.10 -13.99
C ILE A 431 25.01 -1.43 -14.28
N ILE A 432 25.67 -2.51 -13.92
CA ILE A 432 25.09 -3.87 -14.03
C ILE A 432 24.58 -4.30 -12.65
N ARG A 433 23.27 -4.36 -12.49
CA ARG A 433 22.65 -4.89 -11.28
C ARG A 433 22.63 -6.43 -11.37
N LYS A 434 23.11 -7.08 -10.32
CA LYS A 434 23.14 -8.55 -10.24
C LYS A 434 21.74 -9.15 -10.07
N TYR A 435 20.83 -8.40 -9.47
CA TYR A 435 19.47 -8.86 -9.21
C TYR A 435 18.62 -8.72 -10.47
N ILE A 436 18.13 -9.85 -11.01
CA ILE A 436 17.31 -9.91 -12.22
C ILE A 436 15.88 -10.20 -11.83
N VAL A 437 15.05 -9.16 -11.78
CA VAL A 437 13.64 -9.23 -11.34
C VAL A 437 12.65 -9.55 -12.48
N SER A 438 13.07 -9.42 -13.73
CA SER A 438 12.19 -9.58 -14.88
C SER A 438 12.92 -9.99 -16.14
N LYS A 439 12.14 -10.51 -17.12
CA LYS A 439 12.66 -10.84 -18.45
C LYS A 439 13.33 -9.64 -19.12
N LEU A 440 12.76 -8.43 -18.97
CA LEU A 440 13.33 -7.22 -19.57
C LEU A 440 14.67 -6.85 -18.95
N ALA A 441 14.82 -6.95 -17.63
CA ALA A 441 16.10 -6.72 -16.95
C ALA A 441 17.17 -7.73 -17.43
N PHE A 442 16.78 -8.98 -17.66
CA PHE A 442 17.67 -10.01 -18.25
C PHE A 442 18.07 -9.65 -19.68
N GLU A 443 17.12 -9.24 -20.53
CA GLU A 443 17.38 -8.82 -21.90
C GLU A 443 18.31 -7.61 -21.96
N ASN A 444 18.13 -6.62 -21.09
CA ASN A 444 19.03 -5.46 -20.97
C ASN A 444 20.44 -5.89 -20.56
N THR A 445 20.56 -6.76 -19.56
CA THR A 445 21.86 -7.28 -19.11
C THR A 445 22.59 -7.95 -20.27
N ARG A 446 21.91 -8.87 -20.96
CA ARG A 446 22.48 -9.56 -22.12
C ARG A 446 22.88 -8.59 -23.24
N TYR A 447 22.03 -7.57 -23.51
CA TYR A 447 22.34 -6.57 -24.55
C TYR A 447 23.59 -5.78 -24.19
N PHE A 448 23.73 -5.35 -22.94
CA PHE A 448 24.89 -4.59 -22.47
C PHE A 448 26.15 -5.44 -22.50
N GLU A 449 26.10 -6.68 -22.01
CA GLU A 449 27.25 -7.62 -22.05
C GLU A 449 27.76 -7.87 -23.46
N GLN A 450 26.89 -7.92 -24.46
CA GLN A 450 27.24 -8.23 -25.84
C GLN A 450 27.67 -7.03 -26.68
N ASN A 451 27.22 -5.81 -26.34
CA ASN A 451 27.35 -4.67 -27.24
C ASN A 451 28.15 -3.50 -26.67
N ILE A 452 28.31 -3.41 -25.34
CA ILE A 452 29.11 -2.35 -24.73
C ILE A 452 30.61 -2.67 -24.92
N PRO A 453 31.44 -1.68 -25.38
CA PRO A 453 32.87 -1.87 -25.54
C PRO A 453 33.58 -1.80 -24.17
N TRP A 454 33.56 -2.91 -23.42
CA TRP A 454 34.02 -3.01 -22.03
C TRP A 454 35.50 -2.58 -21.85
N GLU A 455 36.32 -2.70 -22.87
CA GLU A 455 37.72 -2.28 -22.87
C GLU A 455 37.89 -0.75 -22.67
N LYS A 456 36.82 0.03 -22.83
CA LYS A 456 36.81 1.47 -22.59
C LYS A 456 36.43 1.87 -21.16
N TYR A 457 36.02 0.91 -20.34
CA TYR A 457 35.52 1.16 -19.01
C TYR A 457 36.46 0.61 -17.94
N GLU A 458 36.65 1.38 -16.90
CA GLU A 458 37.29 0.94 -15.67
C GLU A 458 36.24 0.51 -14.66
N ARG A 459 36.50 -0.60 -13.96
CA ARG A 459 35.62 -1.11 -12.92
C ARG A 459 35.86 -0.38 -11.59
N ILE A 460 34.82 0.28 -11.08
CA ILE A 460 34.85 1.01 -9.82
C ILE A 460 34.14 0.19 -8.72
N PRO A 461 34.85 -0.31 -7.70
CA PRO A 461 34.22 -0.96 -6.58
C PRO A 461 33.62 0.06 -5.62
N LEU A 462 32.32 -0.04 -5.35
CA LEU A 462 31.64 0.73 -4.30
C LEU A 462 31.64 -0.09 -3.01
N LEU A 463 32.64 0.17 -2.14
CA LEU A 463 32.77 -0.51 -0.86
C LEU A 463 31.95 0.22 0.23
N GLY A 464 31.43 -0.53 1.21
CA GLY A 464 30.71 0.02 2.35
C GLY A 464 29.19 0.23 2.13
N TYR A 465 28.64 -0.31 1.06
CA TYR A 465 27.20 -0.23 0.74
C TYR A 465 26.59 -1.63 0.62
N PRO A 466 26.37 -2.33 1.75
CA PRO A 466 25.86 -3.70 1.73
C PRO A 466 24.41 -3.76 1.28
N ASP A 467 24.04 -4.82 0.55
CA ASP A 467 22.65 -5.22 0.41
C ASP A 467 22.18 -5.80 1.75
N ILE A 468 21.23 -5.14 2.41
CA ILE A 468 20.55 -5.67 3.58
C ILE A 468 19.13 -6.03 3.15
N GLU A 469 18.84 -7.32 3.15
CA GLU A 469 17.50 -7.83 2.97
C GLU A 469 16.78 -7.87 4.32
N PHE A 470 15.70 -7.12 4.45
CA PHE A 470 14.76 -7.31 5.55
C PHE A 470 13.66 -8.26 5.07
N GLU A 471 13.44 -9.36 5.80
CA GLU A 471 12.44 -10.38 5.43
C GLU A 471 11.02 -9.83 5.19
N ASN A 472 10.70 -8.66 5.73
CA ASN A 472 9.39 -8.03 5.59
C ASN A 472 9.25 -7.12 4.35
N ARG A 473 10.27 -7.01 3.52
CA ARG A 473 10.28 -6.17 2.31
C ARG A 473 9.86 -6.90 1.05
N GLU A 474 9.05 -7.93 1.16
CA GLU A 474 8.41 -8.51 -0.02
C GLU A 474 7.54 -7.43 -0.69
N GLY A 475 8.14 -6.82 -1.72
CA GLY A 475 7.54 -5.81 -2.56
C GLY A 475 6.43 -6.34 -3.45
#